data_b3689ae8e4421fc3d9612e805aa72f62
#
_entry.id   b3689ae8e4421fc3d9612e805aa72f62
#
_cell.length_a   1.000
_cell.length_b   1.000
_cell.length_c   1.000
_cell.angle_alpha   90.00
_cell.angle_beta   90.00
_cell.angle_gamma   90.00
#
_symmetry.space_group_name_H-M   'P 1'
#
loop_
_entity.id
_entity.type
_entity.pdbx_description
1 polymer ?
#
loop_
_entity_poly.entity_id
_entity_poly.type
_entity_poly.pdbx_seq_one_letter_code
_entity_poly.pdbx_strand_id
1 'polypeptide(L)'
;MPRLSIYFTEEHMPADDSLGALTERCALLCTDVLGAALDNVHILYLAARQGCGHPASAELVYRLGPGRTPELMDEFMRQLDLAIQDRAGLTARIRCFGYASDSLHARN
;
A
#
# COMPACT_ATOMS: atom_id res chain seq x y z
N MET A 1 -0.81 -12.49 3.07
CA MET A 1 0.36 -11.61 3.19
C MET A 1 0.09 -10.34 2.42
N PRO A 2 -0.03 -9.19 3.07
CA PRO A 2 -0.25 -7.94 2.36
C PRO A 2 1.02 -7.48 1.66
N ARG A 3 0.88 -7.12 0.39
CA ARG A 3 1.93 -6.47 -0.38
C ARG A 3 1.42 -5.13 -0.86
N LEU A 4 2.04 -4.08 -0.37
CA LEU A 4 1.74 -2.72 -0.76
C LEU A 4 2.82 -2.23 -1.72
N SER A 5 2.42 -1.92 -2.94
CA SER A 5 3.31 -1.37 -3.96
C SER A 5 2.85 0.04 -4.27
N ILE A 6 3.74 1.01 -4.13
CA ILE A 6 3.43 2.41 -4.45
C ILE A 6 4.32 2.84 -5.60
N TYR A 7 3.69 3.21 -6.71
CA TYR A 7 4.35 3.70 -7.89
C TYR A 7 4.35 5.22 -7.85
N PHE A 8 5.52 5.81 -7.94
CA PHE A 8 5.66 7.25 -8.14
C PHE A 8 6.24 7.51 -9.52
N THR A 9 5.76 8.53 -10.20
CA THR A 9 6.46 8.98 -11.42
C THR A 9 7.87 9.43 -11.02
N GLU A 10 8.84 9.28 -11.93
CA GLU A 10 10.25 9.52 -11.62
C GLU A 10 10.46 10.89 -10.99
N GLU A 11 9.81 11.92 -11.51
CA GLU A 11 9.94 13.31 -11.04
C GLU A 11 9.27 13.56 -9.69
N HIS A 12 8.39 12.66 -9.23
CA HIS A 12 7.67 12.79 -7.97
C HIS A 12 8.13 11.78 -6.92
N MET A 13 9.16 11.00 -7.21
CA MET A 13 9.69 10.03 -6.24
C MET A 13 10.20 10.77 -5.01
N PRO A 14 9.65 10.50 -3.82
CA PRO A 14 10.12 11.15 -2.59
C PRO A 14 11.57 10.79 -2.26
N ALA A 15 12.20 11.63 -1.47
CA ALA A 15 13.54 11.36 -0.94
C ALA A 15 13.50 10.17 0.02
N ASP A 16 14.67 9.57 0.27
CA ASP A 16 14.78 8.35 1.08
C ASP A 16 14.25 8.52 2.51
N ASP A 17 14.46 9.66 3.13
CA ASP A 17 13.94 9.93 4.47
C ASP A 17 12.41 10.04 4.49
N SER A 18 11.81 10.62 3.47
CA SER A 18 10.35 10.64 3.31
C SER A 18 9.80 9.25 3.08
N LEU A 19 10.47 8.45 2.26
CA LEU A 19 10.07 7.04 2.05
C LEU A 19 10.20 6.23 3.33
N GLY A 20 11.24 6.48 4.14
CA GLY A 20 11.39 5.83 5.45
C GLY A 20 10.23 6.15 6.38
N ALA A 21 9.84 7.42 6.46
CA ALA A 21 8.70 7.84 7.28
C ALA A 21 7.38 7.24 6.76
N LEU A 22 7.21 7.19 5.44
CA LEU A 22 6.02 6.57 4.83
C LEU A 22 5.99 5.07 5.12
N THR A 23 7.13 4.39 5.07
CA THR A 23 7.23 2.96 5.37
C THR A 23 6.78 2.65 6.80
N GLU A 24 7.25 3.44 7.78
CA GLU A 24 6.82 3.25 9.18
C GLU A 24 5.31 3.36 9.31
N ARG A 25 4.74 4.37 8.67
CA ARG A 25 3.28 4.58 8.72
C ARG A 25 2.53 3.45 8.02
N CYS A 26 2.96 3.05 6.84
CA CYS A 26 2.32 1.98 6.08
C CYS A 26 2.44 0.62 6.78
N ALA A 27 3.57 0.34 7.41
CA ALA A 27 3.74 -0.90 8.19
C ALA A 27 2.74 -0.94 9.35
N LEU A 28 2.57 0.18 10.07
CA LEU A 28 1.58 0.26 11.14
C LEU A 28 0.15 0.07 10.62
N LEU A 29 -0.19 0.60 9.45
CA LEU A 29 -1.50 0.38 8.85
C LEU A 29 -1.73 -1.10 8.55
N CYS A 30 -0.73 -1.79 8.04
CA CYS A 30 -0.85 -3.21 7.75
C CYS A 30 -1.01 -4.05 9.01
N THR A 31 -0.28 -3.72 10.08
CA THR A 31 -0.37 -4.49 11.34
C THR A 31 -1.60 -4.11 12.15
N ASP A 32 -1.89 -2.82 12.30
CA ASP A 32 -2.95 -2.36 13.19
C ASP A 32 -4.34 -2.42 12.55
N VAL A 33 -4.46 -2.09 11.28
CA VAL A 33 -5.76 -2.10 10.58
C VAL A 33 -6.03 -3.45 9.95
N LEU A 34 -5.09 -3.99 9.17
CA LEU A 34 -5.30 -5.27 8.49
C LEU A 34 -5.04 -6.48 9.38
N GLY A 35 -4.43 -6.28 10.55
CA GLY A 35 -4.13 -7.37 11.47
C GLY A 35 -3.02 -8.30 10.98
N ALA A 36 -2.16 -7.83 10.06
CA ALA A 36 -1.08 -8.65 9.53
C ALA A 36 0.08 -8.74 10.52
N ALA A 37 0.77 -9.88 10.54
CA ALA A 37 2.05 -9.99 11.23
C ALA A 37 3.10 -9.19 10.46
N LEU A 38 3.98 -8.49 11.16
CA LEU A 38 4.97 -7.62 10.52
C LEU A 38 5.85 -8.39 9.53
N ASP A 39 6.21 -9.64 9.86
CA ASP A 39 7.03 -10.49 8.99
C ASP A 39 6.36 -10.80 7.64
N ASN A 40 5.05 -10.62 7.56
CA ASN A 40 4.28 -10.87 6.34
C ASN A 40 3.99 -9.60 5.55
N VAL A 41 4.43 -8.44 6.04
CA VAL A 41 4.18 -7.16 5.37
C VAL A 41 5.29 -6.88 4.37
N HIS A 42 4.92 -6.59 3.13
CA HIS A 42 5.86 -6.23 2.08
C HIS A 42 5.46 -4.87 1.51
N ILE A 43 6.41 -3.94 1.52
CA ILE A 43 6.20 -2.59 1.03
C ILE A 43 7.28 -2.28 -0.01
N LEU A 44 6.86 -1.88 -1.21
CA LEU A 44 7.75 -1.56 -2.31
C LEU A 44 7.41 -0.19 -2.87
N TYR A 45 8.44 0.56 -3.22
CA TYR A 45 8.30 1.82 -3.96
C TYR A 45 8.95 1.66 -5.32
N LEU A 46 8.23 2.04 -6.36
CA LEU A 46 8.69 1.90 -7.72
C LEU A 46 8.64 3.25 -8.43
N ALA A 47 9.76 3.62 -9.04
CA ALA A 47 9.79 4.76 -9.93
C ALA A 47 9.22 4.35 -11.28
N ALA A 48 8.29 5.13 -11.82
CA ALA A 48 7.60 4.82 -13.05
C ALA A 48 7.70 5.96 -14.04
N ARG A 49 7.75 5.62 -15.32
CA ARG A 49 7.60 6.60 -16.38
C ARG A 49 6.13 6.75 -16.70
N GLN A 50 5.60 7.95 -16.51
CA GLN A 50 4.18 8.19 -16.69
C GLN A 50 3.81 8.34 -18.16
N GLY A 51 2.78 7.58 -18.59
CA GLY A 51 2.09 7.85 -19.84
C GLY A 51 0.99 8.89 -19.65
N CYS A 52 0.08 8.63 -18.71
CA CYS A 52 -0.96 9.58 -18.28
C CYS A 52 -1.48 9.12 -16.92
N GLY A 53 -2.23 9.97 -16.24
CA GLY A 53 -2.90 9.63 -14.98
C GLY A 53 -2.28 10.30 -13.76
N HIS A 54 -2.47 9.69 -12.59
CA HIS A 54 -1.99 10.25 -11.32
C HIS A 54 -0.48 10.11 -11.18
N PRO A 55 0.19 11.06 -10.49
CA PRO A 55 1.62 10.96 -10.24
C PRO A 55 1.99 9.87 -9.24
N ALA A 56 1.03 9.37 -8.48
CA ALA A 56 1.24 8.27 -7.55
C ALA A 56 0.08 7.29 -7.64
N SER A 57 0.38 6.00 -7.54
CA SER A 57 -0.60 4.93 -7.58
C SER A 57 -0.20 3.85 -6.58
N ALA A 58 -1.10 3.51 -5.66
CA ALA A 58 -0.85 2.50 -4.64
C ALA A 58 -1.74 1.29 -4.88
N GLU A 59 -1.15 0.10 -4.81
CA GLU A 59 -1.85 -1.16 -4.95
C GLU A 59 -1.57 -2.04 -3.74
N LEU A 60 -2.62 -2.48 -3.07
CA LEU A 60 -2.52 -3.47 -2.01
C LEU A 60 -3.07 -4.79 -2.54
N VAL A 61 -2.26 -5.84 -2.44
CA VAL A 61 -2.71 -7.21 -2.68
C VAL A 61 -2.75 -7.91 -1.33
N TYR A 62 -3.90 -8.46 -0.96
CA TYR A 62 -4.09 -9.02 0.36
C TYR A 62 -4.97 -10.27 0.31
N ARG A 63 -4.80 -11.13 1.32
CA ARG A 63 -5.63 -12.32 1.47
C ARG A 63 -6.97 -11.94 2.09
N LEU A 64 -8.05 -12.44 1.50
CA LEU A 64 -9.39 -12.30 2.06
C LEU A 64 -9.48 -13.04 3.40
N GLY A 65 -10.26 -12.48 4.32
CA GLY A 65 -10.50 -13.09 5.64
C GLY A 65 -11.68 -12.39 6.31
N PRO A 66 -12.28 -13.03 7.34
CA PRO A 66 -13.51 -12.52 7.94
C PRO A 66 -13.34 -11.16 8.62
N GLY A 67 -12.13 -10.81 9.05
CA GLY A 67 -11.87 -9.51 9.66
C GLY A 67 -11.61 -8.40 8.66
N ARG A 68 -11.46 -8.71 7.38
CA ARG A 68 -11.14 -7.73 6.33
C ARG A 68 -12.38 -7.38 5.54
N THR A 69 -13.31 -6.70 6.21
CA THR A 69 -14.59 -6.27 5.66
C THR A 69 -14.42 -5.07 4.73
N PRO A 70 -15.42 -4.77 3.87
CA PRO A 70 -15.38 -3.55 3.07
C PRO A 70 -15.17 -2.28 3.90
N GLU A 71 -15.77 -2.20 5.09
CA GLU A 71 -15.64 -1.05 5.99
C GLU A 71 -14.20 -0.92 6.50
N LEU A 72 -13.57 -2.03 6.85
CA LEU A 72 -12.16 -2.03 7.26
C LEU A 72 -11.26 -1.61 6.12
N MET A 73 -11.52 -2.10 4.91
CA MET A 73 -10.72 -1.75 3.75
C MET A 73 -10.87 -0.27 3.38
N ASP A 74 -12.07 0.30 3.54
CA ASP A 74 -12.29 1.73 3.36
C ASP A 74 -11.46 2.54 4.36
N GLU A 75 -11.41 2.13 5.61
CA GLU A 75 -10.59 2.78 6.64
C GLU A 75 -9.10 2.67 6.32
N PHE A 76 -8.65 1.50 5.88
CA PHE A 76 -7.26 1.33 5.44
C PHE A 76 -6.91 2.30 4.32
N MET A 77 -7.76 2.39 3.28
CA MET A 77 -7.52 3.28 2.15
C MET A 77 -7.54 4.74 2.56
N ARG A 78 -8.45 5.12 3.47
CA ARG A 78 -8.51 6.49 3.98
C ARG A 78 -7.22 6.87 4.70
N GLN A 79 -6.72 6.00 5.57
CA GLN A 79 -5.49 6.26 6.30
C GLN A 79 -4.26 6.23 5.40
N LEU A 80 -4.24 5.33 4.42
CA LEU A 80 -3.16 5.28 3.42
C LEU A 80 -3.12 6.56 2.59
N ASP A 81 -4.27 7.05 2.17
CA ASP A 81 -4.38 8.30 1.42
C ASP A 81 -3.79 9.46 2.22
N LEU A 82 -4.17 9.58 3.49
CA LEU A 82 -3.62 10.62 4.38
C LEU A 82 -2.10 10.47 4.57
N ALA A 83 -1.61 9.25 4.72
CA ALA A 83 -0.18 9.00 4.89
C ALA A 83 0.61 9.42 3.66
N ILE A 84 0.12 9.11 2.47
CA ILE A 84 0.79 9.49 1.22
C ILE A 84 0.76 11.01 1.04
N GLN A 85 -0.37 11.64 1.31
CA GLN A 85 -0.46 13.11 1.25
C GLN A 85 0.51 13.76 2.22
N ASP A 86 0.57 13.26 3.45
CA ASP A 86 1.40 13.85 4.51
C ASP A 86 2.90 13.63 4.26
N ARG A 87 3.28 12.45 3.81
CA ARG A 87 4.70 12.07 3.68
C ARG A 87 5.28 12.29 2.28
N ALA A 88 4.45 12.26 1.25
CA ALA A 88 4.88 12.42 -0.13
C ALA A 88 4.33 13.68 -0.81
N GLY A 89 3.35 14.33 -0.19
CA GLY A 89 2.75 15.55 -0.75
C GLY A 89 1.91 15.32 -1.99
N LEU A 90 1.46 14.09 -2.21
CA LEU A 90 0.74 13.70 -3.43
C LEU A 90 -0.58 13.03 -3.08
N THR A 91 -1.55 13.15 -3.98
CA THR A 91 -2.78 12.35 -3.94
C THR A 91 -2.58 11.14 -4.83
N ALA A 92 -2.66 9.94 -4.24
CA ALA A 92 -2.47 8.69 -4.96
C ALA A 92 -3.79 8.09 -5.40
N ARG A 93 -3.75 7.39 -6.52
CA ARG A 93 -4.82 6.48 -6.90
C ARG A 93 -4.62 5.18 -6.12
N ILE A 94 -5.59 4.79 -5.29
CA ILE A 94 -5.45 3.62 -4.41
C ILE A 94 -6.41 2.53 -4.84
N ARG A 95 -5.89 1.30 -4.97
CA ARG A 95 -6.68 0.10 -5.31
C ARG A 95 -6.24 -1.06 -4.42
N CYS A 96 -7.21 -1.79 -3.90
CA CYS A 96 -6.96 -2.97 -3.06
C CYS A 96 -7.56 -4.20 -3.75
N PHE A 97 -6.75 -5.23 -3.90
CA PHE A 97 -7.13 -6.48 -4.56
C PHE A 97 -7.06 -7.63 -3.55
N GLY A 98 -8.23 -8.14 -3.17
CA GLY A 98 -8.30 -9.28 -2.27
C GLY A 98 -8.36 -10.60 -3.03
N TYR A 99 -7.64 -11.62 -2.55
CA TYR A 99 -7.67 -12.94 -3.14
C TYR A 99 -8.05 -14.00 -2.10
N ALA A 100 -8.72 -15.05 -2.56
CA ALA A 100 -8.98 -16.22 -1.73
C ALA A 100 -7.69 -17.02 -1.53
N SER A 101 -7.51 -17.61 -0.37
CA SER A 101 -6.26 -18.32 -0.04
C SER A 101 -5.97 -19.49 -0.99
N ASP A 102 -7.00 -20.12 -1.54
CA ASP A 102 -6.85 -21.21 -2.51
C ASP A 102 -6.51 -20.74 -3.93
N SER A 103 -6.56 -19.43 -4.18
CA SER A 103 -6.18 -18.84 -5.47
C SER A 103 -4.69 -18.50 -5.54
N LEU A 104 -3.97 -18.60 -4.42
CA LEU A 104 -2.55 -18.31 -4.36
C LEU A 104 -1.74 -19.60 -4.40
N HIS A 105 -0.78 -19.64 -5.32
CA HIS A 105 0.25 -20.67 -5.36
C HIS A 105 1.57 -19.97 -5.11
N ALA A 106 2.26 -20.34 -4.04
CA ALA A 106 3.44 -19.63 -3.59
C ALA A 106 4.63 -20.57 -3.37
N ARG A 107 5.84 -20.01 -3.53
CA ARG A 107 7.10 -20.68 -3.21
C ARG A 107 8.03 -19.63 -2.58
N ASN A 108 8.68 -20.02 -1.49
CA ASN A 108 9.57 -19.19 -0.66
C ASN A 108 8.86 -18.04 0.06
#